data_be268469737886129d2ee1afee054fdf
#
_entry.id   be268469737886129d2ee1afee054fdf
#
_cell.length_a   1.000
_cell.length_b   1.000
_cell.length_c   1.000
_cell.angle_alpha   90.00
_cell.angle_beta   90.00
_cell.angle_gamma   90.00
#
_symmetry.space_group_name_H-M   'P 1'
#
loop_
_entity.id
_entity.type
_entity.pdbx_description
1 polymer ?
#
loop_
_entity_poly.entity_id
_entity_poly.type
_entity_poly.pdbx_seq_one_letter_code
_entity_poly.pdbx_strand_id
1 'polypeptide(L)'
;MKFNFPWSKKSGLSVRYTTIEASSDLAKLLGGAASKSSVVVTHKTALQASVALACARVIAQGISQVPLKVFEPKEGGGADPATGHPLYSVLHDSPNEWQTSFEWREMTALHLVFAGNAYSLITRSNSEEVVELIPLYPNDVTTKRVGNDIVYKITRAGEQVDVTGTEILHLRGMSWNGFEGLDGVRLAREAIGLSLATEEHGSRQFSNGATIPGILTTDQSLNKEQLDTLRESFNQAQAGLENAWNVIVTFGGLKYQPTSLNNEEAQFIEVRKFQIEEVCRHFGVLPIMVGATDKVATYASAGQMFLAHLVHTMAPWYSRLEQSFNKHLLTKTDRAAGIYTKFIDGGILRGSHKERAEFYTAMSNIGAMSPNEIRAKEEMNPYDGGNEFRVPMNTEPSGSETT
;
A
#
# COMPACT_ATOMS: atom_id res chain seq x y z
N MET A 1 18.22 2.73 32.63
CA MET A 1 17.55 4.03 32.43
C MET A 1 16.06 3.79 32.41
N LYS A 2 15.27 4.36 33.32
CA LYS A 2 13.82 4.25 33.30
C LYS A 2 13.31 5.30 32.29
N PHE A 3 12.80 4.87 31.16
CA PHE A 3 12.14 5.74 30.21
C PHE A 3 10.85 6.26 30.81
N ASN A 4 10.79 7.57 31.08
CA ASN A 4 9.55 8.27 31.39
C ASN A 4 8.83 8.58 30.08
N PHE A 5 7.88 7.74 29.73
CA PHE A 5 6.94 8.06 28.64
C PHE A 5 6.16 9.33 28.99
N PRO A 6 5.77 10.15 27.99
CA PRO A 6 4.98 11.37 28.20
C PRO A 6 3.59 11.14 28.83
N TRP A 7 3.25 9.93 29.15
CA TRP A 7 2.03 9.49 29.85
C TRP A 7 1.88 10.01 31.29
N SER A 8 2.90 10.64 31.87
CA SER A 8 2.91 11.05 33.27
C SER A 8 2.67 12.55 33.51
N LYS A 9 2.46 13.38 32.50
CA LYS A 9 2.17 14.81 32.71
C LYS A 9 0.72 15.14 32.40
N LYS A 10 -0.11 15.25 33.43
CA LYS A 10 -1.41 15.92 33.36
C LYS A 10 -1.17 17.41 33.06
N SER A 11 -1.31 17.85 31.82
CA SER A 11 -1.41 19.27 31.49
C SER A 11 -2.87 19.69 31.60
N GLY A 12 -3.20 20.43 32.68
CA GLY A 12 -4.48 21.07 32.81
C GLY A 12 -4.57 22.28 31.89
N LEU A 13 -5.17 22.12 30.74
CA LEU A 13 -5.62 23.21 29.87
C LEU A 13 -7.08 22.95 29.52
N SER A 14 -8.00 23.58 30.26
CA SER A 14 -9.40 23.67 29.87
C SER A 14 -9.57 24.78 28.85
N VAL A 15 -9.54 24.47 27.59
CA VAL A 15 -9.91 25.39 26.51
C VAL A 15 -11.25 24.94 25.96
N ARG A 16 -12.29 25.79 26.10
CA ARG A 16 -13.60 25.56 25.46
C ARG A 16 -13.46 25.84 23.95
N TYR A 17 -13.42 24.83 23.15
CA TYR A 17 -13.42 24.93 21.68
C TYR A 17 -14.73 24.39 21.13
N THR A 18 -15.25 25.06 20.09
CA THR A 18 -16.37 24.57 19.30
C THR A 18 -15.85 23.39 18.45
N THR A 19 -16.20 22.18 18.82
CA THR A 19 -15.77 20.96 18.13
C THR A 19 -16.60 20.79 16.87
N ILE A 20 -15.99 20.90 15.70
CA ILE A 20 -16.61 20.44 14.46
C ILE A 20 -16.28 18.95 14.36
N GLU A 21 -17.27 18.10 14.58
CA GLU A 21 -17.13 16.65 14.35
C GLU A 21 -17.12 16.37 12.85
N ALA A 22 -15.92 16.30 12.28
CA ALA A 22 -15.74 16.02 10.84
C ALA A 22 -16.12 14.60 10.45
N SER A 23 -16.21 13.69 11.42
CA SER A 23 -16.49 12.26 11.15
C SER A 23 -17.94 11.98 10.72
N SER A 24 -18.92 12.84 11.07
CA SER A 24 -20.34 12.55 10.80
C SER A 24 -20.70 12.68 9.31
N ASP A 25 -20.16 13.67 8.61
CA ASP A 25 -20.51 13.90 7.22
C ASP A 25 -19.75 12.96 6.27
N LEU A 26 -18.48 12.65 6.59
CA LEU A 26 -17.71 11.65 5.85
C LEU A 26 -18.24 10.23 6.11
N ALA A 27 -18.65 9.92 7.33
CA ALA A 27 -19.29 8.64 7.68
C ALA A 27 -20.66 8.47 6.99
N LYS A 28 -21.44 9.54 6.82
CA LYS A 28 -22.68 9.52 6.05
C LYS A 28 -22.44 9.34 4.55
N LEU A 29 -21.40 9.98 4.01
CA LEU A 29 -21.01 9.85 2.61
C LEU A 29 -20.52 8.45 2.27
N LEU A 30 -19.80 7.79 3.19
CA LEU A 30 -19.20 6.47 2.98
C LEU A 30 -20.11 5.30 3.37
N GLY A 31 -21.28 5.55 3.97
CA GLY A 31 -22.27 4.53 4.34
C GLY A 31 -21.83 3.57 5.45
N GLY A 32 -22.69 2.61 5.80
CA GLY A 32 -22.45 1.60 6.86
C GLY A 32 -21.38 0.56 6.52
N ALA A 33 -21.01 -0.30 7.48
CA ALA A 33 -19.93 -1.28 7.37
C ALA A 33 -20.20 -2.46 6.41
N ALA A 34 -21.45 -2.75 6.06
CA ALA A 34 -21.81 -3.84 5.15
C ALA A 34 -21.83 -3.38 3.70
N SER A 35 -21.26 -4.20 2.80
CA SER A 35 -21.39 -4.03 1.34
C SER A 35 -22.80 -4.47 0.88
N LYS A 36 -23.17 -4.11 -0.36
CA LYS A 36 -24.42 -4.57 -0.98
C LYS A 36 -24.47 -6.10 -1.13
N SER A 37 -23.32 -6.77 -1.17
CA SER A 37 -23.20 -8.22 -1.14
C SER A 37 -23.39 -8.83 0.26
N SER A 38 -23.81 -8.03 1.27
CA SER A 38 -23.99 -8.42 2.67
C SER A 38 -22.71 -8.86 3.40
N VAL A 39 -21.53 -8.68 2.79
CA VAL A 39 -20.24 -8.97 3.41
C VAL A 39 -19.78 -7.75 4.20
N VAL A 40 -19.38 -7.96 5.45
CA VAL A 40 -18.80 -6.91 6.29
C VAL A 40 -17.34 -6.69 5.89
N VAL A 41 -17.06 -5.52 5.32
CA VAL A 41 -15.72 -5.13 4.88
C VAL A 41 -15.08 -4.21 5.91
N THR A 42 -14.02 -4.71 6.54
CA THR A 42 -13.16 -4.02 7.49
C THR A 42 -11.72 -4.07 7.00
N HIS A 43 -10.79 -3.33 7.62
CA HIS A 43 -9.37 -3.45 7.31
C HIS A 43 -8.86 -4.90 7.44
N LYS A 44 -9.36 -5.66 8.43
CA LYS A 44 -8.99 -7.07 8.61
C LYS A 44 -9.51 -7.98 7.51
N THR A 45 -10.78 -7.83 7.11
CA THR A 45 -11.36 -8.65 6.03
C THR A 45 -10.82 -8.23 4.66
N ALA A 46 -10.47 -6.97 4.47
CA ALA A 46 -9.80 -6.50 3.25
C ALA A 46 -8.41 -7.14 3.05
N LEU A 47 -7.68 -7.40 4.15
CA LEU A 47 -6.41 -8.16 4.11
C LEU A 47 -6.59 -9.62 3.66
N GLN A 48 -7.79 -10.19 3.80
CA GLN A 48 -8.11 -11.55 3.33
C GLN A 48 -8.46 -11.57 1.84
N ALA A 49 -8.91 -10.44 1.27
CA ALA A 49 -9.16 -10.33 -0.16
C ALA A 49 -7.83 -10.31 -0.93
N SER A 50 -7.56 -11.38 -1.68
CA SER A 50 -6.28 -11.64 -2.34
C SER A 50 -5.80 -10.47 -3.21
N VAL A 51 -6.71 -9.87 -3.96
CA VAL A 51 -6.41 -8.74 -4.87
C VAL A 51 -6.15 -7.44 -4.10
N ALA A 52 -6.92 -7.15 -3.05
CA ALA A 52 -6.72 -5.96 -2.23
C ALA A 52 -5.36 -6.01 -1.52
N LEU A 53 -5.00 -7.17 -0.96
CA LEU A 53 -3.68 -7.41 -0.36
C LEU A 53 -2.56 -7.30 -1.40
N ALA A 54 -2.74 -7.85 -2.60
CA ALA A 54 -1.76 -7.76 -3.68
C ALA A 54 -1.51 -6.30 -4.10
N CYS A 55 -2.56 -5.50 -4.30
CA CYS A 55 -2.44 -4.07 -4.60
C CYS A 55 -1.71 -3.30 -3.48
N ALA A 56 -2.10 -3.54 -2.23
CA ALA A 56 -1.47 -2.90 -1.09
C ALA A 56 0.01 -3.29 -0.96
N ARG A 57 0.36 -4.56 -1.20
CA ARG A 57 1.74 -5.06 -1.21
C ARG A 57 2.58 -4.39 -2.28
N VAL A 58 2.06 -4.27 -3.51
CA VAL A 58 2.77 -3.60 -4.62
C VAL A 58 3.13 -2.17 -4.25
N ILE A 59 2.20 -1.41 -3.67
CA ILE A 59 2.47 -0.03 -3.23
C ILE A 59 3.44 -0.01 -2.05
N ALA A 60 3.20 -0.84 -1.02
CA ALA A 60 4.00 -0.85 0.20
C ALA A 60 5.46 -1.25 -0.07
N GLN A 61 5.68 -2.32 -0.83
CA GLN A 61 7.01 -2.75 -1.22
C GLN A 61 7.67 -1.77 -2.18
N GLY A 62 6.90 -1.16 -3.09
CA GLY A 62 7.38 -0.11 -3.97
C GLY A 62 7.92 1.11 -3.21
N ILE A 63 7.29 1.49 -2.08
CA ILE A 63 7.77 2.56 -1.20
C ILE A 63 8.99 2.11 -0.39
N SER A 64 8.98 0.89 0.12
CA SER A 64 9.96 0.42 1.11
C SER A 64 11.30 0.02 0.49
N GLN A 65 11.29 -0.50 -0.74
CA GLN A 65 12.53 -0.90 -1.43
C GLN A 65 13.39 0.28 -1.91
N VAL A 66 12.77 1.48 -2.09
CA VAL A 66 13.51 2.67 -2.53
C VAL A 66 14.25 3.29 -1.36
N PRO A 67 15.58 3.48 -1.45
CA PRO A 67 16.32 4.14 -0.38
C PRO A 67 15.80 5.56 -0.13
N LEU A 68 15.49 5.87 1.12
CA LEU A 68 15.13 7.20 1.57
C LEU A 68 16.34 7.82 2.26
N LYS A 69 16.80 8.98 1.78
CA LYS A 69 17.97 9.67 2.31
C LYS A 69 17.67 11.12 2.64
N VAL A 70 18.43 11.65 3.59
CA VAL A 70 18.47 13.09 3.89
C VAL A 70 19.62 13.69 3.09
N PHE A 71 19.39 14.83 2.49
CA PHE A 71 20.36 15.56 1.65
C PHE A 71 20.63 16.96 2.19
N GLU A 72 21.88 17.39 2.06
CA GLU A 72 22.30 18.75 2.30
C GLU A 72 22.84 19.38 1.01
N PRO A 73 22.50 20.66 0.72
CA PRO A 73 22.98 21.34 -0.47
C PRO A 73 24.48 21.62 -0.39
N LYS A 74 25.17 21.57 -1.54
CA LYS A 74 26.58 21.95 -1.70
C LYS A 74 26.72 23.41 -2.11
N GLU A 75 27.83 24.02 -1.73
CA GLU A 75 28.30 25.27 -2.35
C GLU A 75 28.58 25.03 -3.83
N GLY A 76 27.95 25.80 -4.70
CA GLY A 76 28.09 25.64 -6.16
C GLY A 76 27.03 24.75 -6.83
N GLY A 77 26.08 24.19 -6.07
CA GLY A 77 24.97 23.39 -6.59
C GLY A 77 25.14 21.88 -6.36
N GLY A 78 24.05 21.15 -6.54
CA GLY A 78 23.98 19.73 -6.16
C GLY A 78 23.70 19.53 -4.69
N ALA A 79 23.69 18.27 -4.24
CA ALA A 79 23.45 17.90 -2.83
C ALA A 79 24.16 16.59 -2.51
N ASP A 80 24.68 16.48 -1.29
CA ASP A 80 25.25 15.24 -0.75
C ASP A 80 24.30 14.59 0.26
N PRO A 81 24.39 13.27 0.45
CA PRO A 81 23.73 12.61 1.55
C PRO A 81 24.26 13.13 2.90
N ALA A 82 23.39 13.71 3.71
CA ALA A 82 23.70 14.25 5.03
C ALA A 82 23.81 13.12 6.07
N THR A 83 24.81 12.24 5.93
CA THR A 83 24.97 11.03 6.77
C THR A 83 25.23 11.35 8.24
N GLY A 84 25.74 12.55 8.55
CA GLY A 84 25.94 13.04 9.93
C GLY A 84 24.69 13.63 10.56
N HIS A 85 23.60 13.81 9.80
CA HIS A 85 22.36 14.37 10.33
C HIS A 85 21.58 13.32 11.15
N PRO A 86 21.08 13.62 12.36
CA PRO A 86 20.36 12.64 13.21
C PRO A 86 19.19 11.96 12.50
N LEU A 87 18.43 12.72 11.71
CA LEU A 87 17.29 12.17 10.97
C LEU A 87 17.73 11.16 9.87
N TYR A 88 19.00 11.16 9.44
CA TYR A 88 19.47 10.21 8.42
C TYR A 88 19.32 8.78 8.90
N SER A 89 19.87 8.45 10.06
CA SER A 89 19.79 7.09 10.61
C SER A 89 18.35 6.66 10.91
N VAL A 90 17.51 7.58 11.40
CA VAL A 90 16.09 7.31 11.68
C VAL A 90 15.31 6.92 10.42
N LEU A 91 15.52 7.61 9.31
CA LEU A 91 14.78 7.35 8.06
C LEU A 91 15.44 6.29 7.18
N HIS A 92 16.79 6.18 7.23
CA HIS A 92 17.54 5.29 6.35
C HIS A 92 17.77 3.91 6.97
N ASP A 93 18.11 3.85 8.25
CA ASP A 93 18.52 2.59 8.89
C ASP A 93 17.40 2.02 9.77
N SER A 94 17.05 2.72 10.87
CA SER A 94 16.12 2.22 11.87
C SER A 94 15.35 3.36 12.55
N PRO A 95 14.03 3.43 12.37
CA PRO A 95 13.20 4.47 13.01
C PRO A 95 12.96 4.24 14.50
N ASN A 96 13.16 3.02 14.99
CA ASN A 96 12.99 2.61 16.38
C ASN A 96 13.81 1.33 16.67
N GLU A 97 13.82 0.90 17.93
CA GLU A 97 14.65 -0.24 18.38
C GLU A 97 14.28 -1.61 17.79
N TRP A 98 13.04 -1.77 17.24
CA TRP A 98 12.54 -3.09 16.80
C TRP A 98 12.19 -3.17 15.30
N GLN A 99 12.31 -2.08 14.55
CA GLN A 99 12.01 -2.06 13.12
C GLN A 99 13.18 -1.50 12.32
N THR A 100 13.43 -2.13 11.18
CA THR A 100 14.22 -1.54 10.12
C THR A 100 13.45 -0.45 9.42
N SER A 101 14.13 0.45 8.73
CA SER A 101 13.49 1.48 7.90
C SER A 101 12.57 0.87 6.83
N PHE A 102 12.93 -0.30 6.27
CA PHE A 102 12.10 -1.01 5.32
C PHE A 102 10.76 -1.44 5.94
N GLU A 103 10.81 -2.15 7.08
CA GLU A 103 9.62 -2.67 7.77
C GLU A 103 8.68 -1.54 8.23
N TRP A 104 9.25 -0.46 8.76
CA TRP A 104 8.45 0.70 9.17
C TRP A 104 7.76 1.36 7.99
N ARG A 105 8.46 1.53 6.86
CA ARG A 105 7.87 2.11 5.64
C ARG A 105 6.82 1.21 5.02
N GLU A 106 7.04 -0.10 5.00
CA GLU A 106 6.07 -1.09 4.49
C GLU A 106 4.78 -1.05 5.32
N MET A 107 4.89 -1.13 6.64
CA MET A 107 3.74 -1.01 7.54
C MET A 107 3.02 0.35 7.40
N THR A 108 3.78 1.43 7.37
CA THR A 108 3.24 2.79 7.17
C THR A 108 2.47 2.91 5.86
N ALA A 109 3.00 2.35 4.78
CA ALA A 109 2.36 2.32 3.48
C ALA A 109 1.09 1.47 3.47
N LEU A 110 1.07 0.32 4.15
CA LEU A 110 -0.15 -0.48 4.33
C LEU A 110 -1.24 0.29 5.07
N HIS A 111 -0.87 1.02 6.15
CA HIS A 111 -1.81 1.89 6.85
C HIS A 111 -2.36 3.00 5.94
N LEU A 112 -1.49 3.63 5.13
CA LEU A 112 -1.90 4.66 4.17
C LEU A 112 -2.84 4.14 3.10
N VAL A 113 -2.57 2.96 2.55
CA VAL A 113 -3.38 2.36 1.48
C VAL A 113 -4.75 1.94 2.01
N PHE A 114 -4.80 1.29 3.17
CA PHE A 114 -6.06 0.77 3.71
C PHE A 114 -6.84 1.80 4.51
N ALA A 115 -6.21 2.45 5.49
CA ALA A 115 -6.88 3.40 6.38
C ALA A 115 -6.80 4.86 5.90
N GLY A 116 -6.04 5.13 4.84
CA GLY A 116 -5.82 6.48 4.33
C GLY A 116 -4.93 7.34 5.22
N ASN A 117 -4.57 6.86 6.41
CA ASN A 117 -3.82 7.59 7.42
C ASN A 117 -2.78 6.67 8.06
N ALA A 118 -1.59 7.18 8.32
CA ALA A 118 -0.58 6.51 9.11
C ALA A 118 -0.01 7.47 10.14
N TYR A 119 0.25 6.96 11.33
CA TYR A 119 0.68 7.76 12.47
C TYR A 119 1.92 7.17 13.12
N SER A 120 2.83 8.05 13.54
CA SER A 120 3.95 7.69 14.41
C SER A 120 4.16 8.79 15.44
N LEU A 121 4.40 8.45 16.70
CA LEU A 121 4.87 9.40 17.68
C LEU A 121 6.30 9.79 17.36
N ILE A 122 6.61 11.07 17.52
CA ILE A 122 7.94 11.63 17.28
C ILE A 122 8.60 11.83 18.65
N THR A 123 9.68 11.08 18.90
CA THR A 123 10.55 11.33 20.05
C THR A 123 11.64 12.30 19.61
N ARG A 124 11.80 13.41 20.34
CA ARG A 124 12.82 14.42 20.05
C ARG A 124 13.84 14.52 21.18
N SER A 125 15.06 14.86 20.79
CA SER A 125 16.12 15.24 21.74
C SER A 125 15.88 16.63 22.35
N ASN A 126 16.74 17.04 23.28
CA ASN A 126 16.69 18.40 23.84
C ASN A 126 17.01 19.50 22.79
N SER A 127 17.64 19.12 21.69
CA SER A 127 17.93 20.01 20.52
C SER A 127 16.82 19.99 19.46
N GLU A 128 15.62 19.48 19.78
CA GLU A 128 14.47 19.34 18.89
C GLU A 128 14.67 18.35 17.72
N GLU A 129 15.79 17.67 17.65
CA GLU A 129 16.11 16.68 16.61
C GLU A 129 15.28 15.39 16.84
N VAL A 130 14.84 14.78 15.76
CA VAL A 130 14.10 13.51 15.81
C VAL A 130 15.08 12.38 16.09
N VAL A 131 14.77 11.62 17.14
CA VAL A 131 15.57 10.47 17.60
C VAL A 131 14.88 9.15 17.28
N GLU A 132 13.54 9.13 17.32
CA GLU A 132 12.77 7.92 17.17
C GLU A 132 11.37 8.20 16.60
N LEU A 133 10.84 7.25 15.83
CA LEU A 133 9.47 7.24 15.31
C LEU A 133 8.77 5.96 15.79
N ILE A 134 7.82 6.10 16.73
CA ILE A 134 7.04 4.99 17.27
C ILE A 134 5.72 4.88 16.51
N PRO A 135 5.49 3.82 15.72
CA PRO A 135 4.27 3.68 14.94
C PRO A 135 3.04 3.45 15.82
N LEU A 136 1.91 4.00 15.38
CA LEU A 136 0.61 3.82 16.00
C LEU A 136 -0.33 3.08 15.05
N TYR A 137 -1.23 2.28 15.61
CA TYR A 137 -2.29 1.66 14.83
C TYR A 137 -3.34 2.73 14.46
N PRO A 138 -3.73 2.87 13.18
CA PRO A 138 -4.62 3.95 12.76
C PRO A 138 -5.97 3.99 13.49
N ASN A 139 -6.50 2.82 13.90
CA ASN A 139 -7.77 2.77 14.63
C ASN A 139 -7.66 3.25 16.08
N ASP A 140 -6.46 3.37 16.64
CA ASP A 140 -6.22 3.89 17.99
C ASP A 140 -6.12 5.41 18.00
N VAL A 141 -6.08 6.05 16.83
CA VAL A 141 -5.91 7.50 16.72
C VAL A 141 -7.17 8.14 16.13
N THR A 142 -7.72 9.10 16.86
CA THR A 142 -8.82 9.95 16.37
C THR A 142 -8.30 11.36 16.14
N THR A 143 -8.49 11.86 14.93
CA THR A 143 -8.06 13.20 14.52
C THR A 143 -9.21 14.19 14.68
N LYS A 144 -8.98 15.32 15.32
CA LYS A 144 -9.97 16.41 15.47
C LYS A 144 -9.34 17.73 15.08
N ARG A 145 -10.07 18.53 14.31
CA ARG A 145 -9.69 19.92 14.03
C ARG A 145 -10.27 20.83 15.09
N VAL A 146 -9.42 21.61 15.73
CA VAL A 146 -9.79 22.58 16.77
C VAL A 146 -9.27 23.96 16.33
N GLY A 147 -10.15 24.77 15.75
CA GLY A 147 -9.75 26.03 15.12
C GLY A 147 -8.86 25.79 13.90
N ASN A 148 -7.63 26.27 13.95
CA ASN A 148 -6.61 26.05 12.92
C ASN A 148 -5.66 24.89 13.22
N ASP A 149 -5.74 24.29 14.39
CA ASP A 149 -4.87 23.22 14.83
C ASP A 149 -5.54 21.85 14.68
N ILE A 150 -4.72 20.84 14.55
CA ILE A 150 -5.15 19.44 14.54
C ILE A 150 -4.69 18.81 15.85
N VAL A 151 -5.65 18.28 16.61
CA VAL A 151 -5.41 17.54 17.85
C VAL A 151 -5.68 16.07 17.60
N TYR A 152 -4.79 15.23 18.09
CA TYR A 152 -4.85 13.79 17.96
C TYR A 152 -5.16 13.16 19.30
N LYS A 153 -6.22 12.37 19.35
CA LYS A 153 -6.57 11.59 20.52
C LYS A 153 -6.14 10.14 20.30
N ILE A 154 -5.21 9.67 21.11
CA ILE A 154 -4.72 8.30 21.08
C ILE A 154 -5.45 7.53 22.18
N THR A 155 -6.08 6.42 21.81
CA THR A 155 -6.76 5.50 22.74
C THR A 155 -6.01 4.17 22.75
N ARG A 156 -5.38 3.82 23.88
CA ARG A 156 -4.65 2.56 24.02
C ARG A 156 -4.91 1.95 25.39
N ALA A 157 -5.28 0.68 25.44
CA ALA A 157 -5.58 -0.05 26.67
C ALA A 157 -6.61 0.64 27.60
N GLY A 158 -7.56 1.40 27.01
CA GLY A 158 -8.58 2.14 27.78
C GLY A 158 -8.15 3.54 28.26
N GLU A 159 -6.87 3.89 28.12
CA GLU A 159 -6.38 5.24 28.40
C GLU A 159 -6.47 6.11 27.14
N GLN A 160 -6.78 7.38 27.34
CA GLN A 160 -6.84 8.38 26.27
C GLN A 160 -5.84 9.51 26.55
N VAL A 161 -5.03 9.81 25.52
CA VAL A 161 -4.06 10.89 25.58
C VAL A 161 -4.25 11.80 24.37
N ASP A 162 -4.33 13.09 24.64
CA ASP A 162 -4.36 14.11 23.58
C ASP A 162 -2.91 14.52 23.24
N VAL A 163 -2.58 14.49 21.95
CA VAL A 163 -1.24 14.77 21.41
C VAL A 163 -1.35 15.90 20.39
N THR A 164 -0.36 16.77 20.38
CA THR A 164 -0.30 17.90 19.43
C THR A 164 0.32 17.49 18.10
N GLY A 165 0.10 18.30 17.06
CA GLY A 165 0.66 18.03 15.73
C GLY A 165 2.20 18.10 15.63
N THR A 166 2.88 18.57 16.69
CA THR A 166 4.35 18.59 16.77
C THR A 166 4.93 17.28 17.31
N GLU A 167 4.13 16.51 18.05
CA GLU A 167 4.52 15.27 18.70
C GLU A 167 4.13 14.02 17.89
N ILE A 168 3.38 14.21 16.80
CA ILE A 168 2.91 13.12 15.96
C ILE A 168 3.22 13.38 14.49
N LEU A 169 3.79 12.40 13.82
CA LEU A 169 3.90 12.34 12.37
C LEU A 169 2.60 11.76 11.83
N HIS A 170 1.77 12.60 11.24
CA HIS A 170 0.57 12.17 10.53
C HIS A 170 0.81 12.21 9.02
N LEU A 171 0.99 11.04 8.45
CA LEU A 171 1.06 10.83 7.01
C LEU A 171 -0.36 10.57 6.49
N ARG A 172 -0.75 11.27 5.45
CA ARG A 172 -2.09 11.22 4.88
C ARG A 172 -2.06 10.75 3.44
N GLY A 173 -2.99 9.89 3.11
CA GLY A 173 -3.29 9.54 1.74
C GLY A 173 -4.00 10.67 0.98
N MET A 174 -4.82 10.34 0.00
CA MET A 174 -5.72 11.29 -0.65
C MET A 174 -6.72 11.80 0.39
N SER A 175 -6.95 13.12 0.43
CA SER A 175 -7.78 13.76 1.45
C SER A 175 -8.87 14.63 0.82
N TRP A 176 -10.08 14.56 1.37
CA TRP A 176 -11.19 15.42 0.98
C TRP A 176 -11.27 16.71 1.80
N ASN A 177 -10.97 16.62 3.09
CA ASN A 177 -11.10 17.72 4.07
C ASN A 177 -9.76 18.41 4.40
N GLY A 178 -8.63 17.88 3.90
CA GLY A 178 -7.29 18.42 4.09
C GLY A 178 -6.62 18.05 5.42
N PHE A 179 -7.30 17.40 6.36
CA PHE A 179 -6.73 17.01 7.66
C PHE A 179 -6.82 15.50 7.96
N GLU A 180 -7.66 14.76 7.26
CA GLU A 180 -7.73 13.30 7.31
C GLU A 180 -7.61 12.71 5.88
N GLY A 181 -6.93 11.58 5.75
CA GLY A 181 -6.90 10.80 4.54
C GLY A 181 -8.20 10.00 4.36
N LEU A 182 -8.58 9.77 3.11
CA LEU A 182 -9.72 8.93 2.76
C LEU A 182 -9.36 7.46 3.00
N ASP A 183 -10.21 6.76 3.73
CA ASP A 183 -10.10 5.33 4.00
C ASP A 183 -10.27 4.52 2.71
N GLY A 184 -9.19 3.91 2.23
CA GLY A 184 -9.16 3.17 0.96
C GLY A 184 -10.06 1.95 0.97
N VAL A 185 -10.16 1.24 2.10
CA VAL A 185 -11.04 0.07 2.25
C VAL A 185 -12.50 0.47 2.21
N ARG A 186 -12.86 1.57 2.85
CA ARG A 186 -14.24 2.09 2.80
C ARG A 186 -14.65 2.53 1.41
N LEU A 187 -13.73 3.18 0.67
CA LEU A 187 -13.99 3.57 -0.72
C LEU A 187 -14.13 2.37 -1.64
N ALA A 188 -13.30 1.35 -1.47
CA ALA A 188 -13.31 0.12 -2.27
C ALA A 188 -14.29 -0.95 -1.72
N ARG A 189 -15.09 -0.62 -0.71
CA ARG A 189 -15.94 -1.59 0.04
C ARG A 189 -16.80 -2.46 -0.86
N GLU A 190 -17.44 -1.88 -1.86
CA GLU A 190 -18.33 -2.64 -2.75
C GLU A 190 -17.53 -3.63 -3.62
N ALA A 191 -16.40 -3.21 -4.17
CA ALA A 191 -15.54 -4.07 -4.98
C ALA A 191 -14.91 -5.19 -4.13
N ILE A 192 -14.38 -4.85 -2.95
CA ILE A 192 -13.79 -5.85 -2.02
C ILE A 192 -14.87 -6.81 -1.52
N GLY A 193 -16.04 -6.29 -1.12
CA GLY A 193 -17.14 -7.12 -0.63
C GLY A 193 -17.67 -8.10 -1.68
N LEU A 194 -17.77 -7.66 -2.93
CA LEU A 194 -18.16 -8.54 -4.03
C LEU A 194 -17.07 -9.58 -4.34
N SER A 195 -15.79 -9.20 -4.28
CA SER A 195 -14.68 -10.14 -4.44
C SER A 195 -14.72 -11.25 -3.39
N LEU A 196 -14.88 -10.89 -2.11
CA LEU A 196 -15.00 -11.86 -1.01
C LEU A 196 -16.24 -12.75 -1.14
N ALA A 197 -17.40 -12.18 -1.51
CA ALA A 197 -18.63 -12.94 -1.74
C ALA A 197 -18.47 -13.94 -2.88
N THR A 198 -17.77 -13.56 -3.93
CA THR A 198 -17.49 -14.41 -5.10
C THR A 198 -16.53 -15.55 -4.73
N GLU A 199 -15.50 -15.28 -3.92
CA GLU A 199 -14.58 -16.30 -3.41
C GLU A 199 -15.31 -17.30 -2.51
N GLU A 200 -16.18 -16.82 -1.61
CA GLU A 200 -16.98 -17.68 -0.75
C GLU A 200 -17.97 -18.53 -1.54
N HIS A 201 -18.64 -17.93 -2.55
CA HIS A 201 -19.54 -18.68 -3.42
C HIS A 201 -18.81 -19.81 -4.16
N GLY A 202 -17.66 -19.51 -4.76
CA GLY A 202 -16.82 -20.52 -5.42
C GLY A 202 -16.36 -21.60 -4.45
N SER A 203 -15.91 -21.22 -3.25
CA SER A 203 -15.50 -22.18 -2.21
C SER A 203 -16.63 -23.11 -1.78
N ARG A 204 -17.85 -22.58 -1.59
CA ARG A 204 -19.03 -23.40 -1.28
C ARG A 204 -19.41 -24.34 -2.41
N GLN A 205 -19.31 -23.89 -3.66
CA GLN A 205 -19.58 -24.73 -4.82
C GLN A 205 -18.60 -25.92 -4.88
N PHE A 206 -17.31 -25.68 -4.64
CA PHE A 206 -16.32 -26.76 -4.59
C PHE A 206 -16.47 -27.65 -3.35
N SER A 207 -16.78 -27.09 -2.17
CA SER A 207 -16.98 -27.89 -0.95
C SER A 207 -18.19 -28.79 -1.02
N ASN A 208 -19.21 -28.40 -1.78
CA ASN A 208 -20.39 -29.23 -2.05
C ASN A 208 -20.17 -30.26 -3.19
N GLY A 209 -18.91 -30.51 -3.57
CA GLY A 209 -18.58 -31.53 -4.56
C GLY A 209 -18.84 -31.12 -6.00
N ALA A 210 -18.94 -29.80 -6.30
CA ALA A 210 -19.32 -29.25 -7.61
C ALA A 210 -20.62 -29.86 -8.16
N THR A 211 -21.49 -30.33 -7.26
CA THR A 211 -22.74 -30.96 -7.65
C THR A 211 -23.65 -29.93 -8.26
N ILE A 212 -24.03 -30.15 -9.51
CA ILE A 212 -24.99 -29.31 -10.22
C ILE A 212 -26.32 -29.39 -9.44
N PRO A 213 -26.90 -28.24 -9.02
CA PRO A 213 -28.21 -28.27 -8.38
C PRO A 213 -29.23 -28.96 -9.32
N GLY A 214 -29.95 -29.86 -8.81
CA GLY A 214 -30.91 -30.64 -9.61
C GLY A 214 -32.20 -30.91 -8.82
N ILE A 215 -33.21 -31.31 -9.54
CA ILE A 215 -34.50 -31.71 -8.99
C ILE A 215 -34.57 -33.22 -8.95
N LEU A 216 -34.82 -33.78 -7.77
CA LEU A 216 -35.09 -35.20 -7.59
C LEU A 216 -36.60 -35.39 -7.68
N THR A 217 -37.07 -36.12 -8.67
CA THR A 217 -38.49 -36.40 -8.90
C THR A 217 -38.78 -37.88 -8.70
N THR A 218 -39.94 -38.20 -8.11
CA THR A 218 -40.44 -39.56 -7.96
C THR A 218 -41.93 -39.57 -8.21
N ASP A 219 -42.42 -40.65 -8.80
CA ASP A 219 -43.86 -40.90 -8.99
C ASP A 219 -44.52 -41.52 -7.74
N GLN A 220 -43.75 -41.80 -6.68
CA GLN A 220 -44.23 -42.36 -5.44
C GLN A 220 -44.65 -41.28 -4.43
N SER A 221 -45.75 -41.47 -3.73
CA SER A 221 -46.15 -40.60 -2.63
C SER A 221 -45.29 -40.88 -1.41
N LEU A 222 -44.41 -39.93 -1.06
CA LEU A 222 -43.55 -40.00 0.11
C LEU A 222 -44.18 -39.23 1.27
N ASN A 223 -44.11 -39.80 2.48
CA ASN A 223 -44.45 -39.05 3.68
C ASN A 223 -43.26 -38.12 4.07
N LYS A 224 -43.50 -37.22 5.03
CA LYS A 224 -42.51 -36.21 5.41
C LYS A 224 -41.21 -36.83 5.94
N GLU A 225 -41.30 -37.90 6.73
CA GLU A 225 -40.11 -38.57 7.30
C GLU A 225 -39.28 -39.26 6.21
N GLN A 226 -39.92 -39.89 5.23
CA GLN A 226 -39.26 -40.51 4.10
C GLN A 226 -38.57 -39.47 3.21
N LEU A 227 -39.17 -38.28 3.03
CA LEU A 227 -38.62 -37.18 2.27
C LEU A 227 -37.39 -36.57 2.95
N ASP A 228 -37.43 -36.40 4.27
CA ASP A 228 -36.32 -35.90 5.06
C ASP A 228 -35.16 -36.92 5.07
N THR A 229 -35.43 -38.22 5.24
CA THR A 229 -34.43 -39.29 5.17
C THR A 229 -33.76 -39.35 3.78
N LEU A 230 -34.56 -39.25 2.73
CA LEU A 230 -34.04 -39.23 1.34
C LEU A 230 -33.13 -38.03 1.10
N ARG A 231 -33.54 -36.85 1.58
CA ARG A 231 -32.75 -35.60 1.47
C ARG A 231 -31.42 -35.68 2.21
N GLU A 232 -31.44 -36.23 3.43
CA GLU A 232 -30.22 -36.42 4.21
C GLU A 232 -29.28 -37.43 3.57
N SER A 233 -29.78 -38.58 3.12
CA SER A 233 -28.99 -39.59 2.44
C SER A 233 -28.38 -39.11 1.14
N PHE A 234 -29.14 -38.33 0.37
CA PHE A 234 -28.65 -37.71 -0.88
C PHE A 234 -27.57 -36.67 -0.59
N ASN A 235 -27.77 -35.80 0.39
CA ASN A 235 -26.79 -34.82 0.79
C ASN A 235 -25.50 -35.47 1.33
N GLN A 236 -25.59 -36.53 2.14
CA GLN A 236 -24.42 -37.26 2.64
C GLN A 236 -23.65 -37.95 1.53
N ALA A 237 -24.34 -38.52 0.53
CA ALA A 237 -23.70 -39.18 -0.61
C ALA A 237 -22.96 -38.22 -1.55
N GLN A 238 -23.30 -36.93 -1.55
CA GLN A 238 -22.76 -35.94 -2.44
C GLN A 238 -21.91 -34.85 -1.75
N ALA A 239 -22.00 -34.73 -0.43
CA ALA A 239 -21.26 -33.74 0.31
C ALA A 239 -19.77 -34.05 0.34
N GLY A 240 -18.94 -33.02 0.07
CA GLY A 240 -17.48 -33.06 0.17
C GLY A 240 -16.74 -33.37 -1.12
N LEU A 241 -15.50 -32.90 -1.18
CA LEU A 241 -14.59 -33.11 -2.31
C LEU A 241 -14.32 -34.60 -2.59
N GLU A 242 -14.37 -35.45 -1.58
CA GLU A 242 -14.14 -36.89 -1.70
C GLU A 242 -15.25 -37.60 -2.48
N ASN A 243 -16.46 -37.03 -2.48
CA ASN A 243 -17.64 -37.56 -3.17
C ASN A 243 -17.90 -36.85 -4.52
N ALA A 244 -17.06 -35.89 -4.87
CA ALA A 244 -17.12 -35.20 -6.16
C ALA A 244 -16.93 -36.24 -7.30
N TRP A 245 -17.86 -36.26 -8.26
CA TRP A 245 -17.89 -37.17 -9.39
C TRP A 245 -18.37 -38.60 -9.08
N ASN A 246 -18.89 -38.90 -7.88
CA ASN A 246 -19.49 -40.19 -7.61
C ASN A 246 -20.78 -40.38 -8.42
N VAL A 247 -20.94 -41.60 -8.95
CA VAL A 247 -22.14 -41.97 -9.69
C VAL A 247 -23.30 -42.09 -8.73
N ILE A 248 -24.36 -41.34 -8.99
CA ILE A 248 -25.59 -41.42 -8.20
C ILE A 248 -26.38 -42.64 -8.66
N VAL A 249 -26.55 -43.62 -7.80
CA VAL A 249 -27.42 -44.74 -8.06
C VAL A 249 -28.81 -44.46 -7.47
N THR A 250 -29.83 -44.30 -8.32
CA THR A 250 -31.21 -44.06 -7.91
C THR A 250 -32.01 -45.34 -7.96
N PHE A 251 -32.93 -45.50 -7.03
CA PHE A 251 -33.88 -46.65 -6.95
C PHE A 251 -35.32 -46.13 -6.77
N GLY A 252 -36.29 -46.99 -6.97
CA GLY A 252 -37.68 -46.64 -6.70
C GLY A 252 -38.31 -45.59 -7.63
N GLY A 253 -37.84 -45.50 -8.88
CA GLY A 253 -38.38 -44.53 -9.85
C GLY A 253 -37.90 -43.10 -9.66
N LEU A 254 -36.89 -42.88 -8.82
CA LEU A 254 -36.24 -41.56 -8.65
C LEU A 254 -35.55 -41.15 -9.93
N LYS A 255 -35.83 -39.94 -10.41
CA LYS A 255 -35.17 -39.32 -11.56
C LYS A 255 -34.47 -38.04 -11.11
N TYR A 256 -33.18 -37.94 -11.36
CA TYR A 256 -32.41 -36.72 -11.14
C TYR A 256 -32.39 -35.91 -12.43
N GLN A 257 -32.87 -34.68 -12.38
CA GLN A 257 -32.78 -33.73 -13.46
C GLN A 257 -31.83 -32.62 -13.05
N PRO A 258 -30.63 -32.54 -13.64
CA PRO A 258 -29.75 -31.43 -13.38
C PRO A 258 -30.34 -30.13 -13.94
N THR A 259 -30.28 -29.07 -13.18
CA THR A 259 -30.60 -27.71 -13.64
C THR A 259 -29.40 -27.23 -14.45
N SER A 260 -29.55 -26.97 -15.75
CA SER A 260 -28.43 -26.63 -16.63
C SER A 260 -27.79 -25.30 -16.22
N LEU A 261 -26.48 -25.31 -15.91
CA LEU A 261 -25.68 -24.15 -15.49
C LEU A 261 -24.63 -23.69 -16.52
N ASN A 262 -24.68 -24.20 -17.77
CA ASN A 262 -23.61 -24.00 -18.76
C ASN A 262 -23.25 -22.54 -19.12
N ASN A 263 -24.14 -21.56 -18.87
CA ASN A 263 -23.83 -20.13 -19.10
C ASN A 263 -23.35 -19.42 -17.84
N GLU A 264 -23.62 -19.92 -16.64
CA GLU A 264 -23.28 -19.26 -15.38
C GLU A 264 -21.80 -19.40 -15.03
N GLU A 265 -21.17 -20.52 -15.38
CA GLU A 265 -19.74 -20.75 -15.08
C GLU A 265 -18.82 -19.82 -15.88
N ALA A 266 -19.10 -19.60 -17.15
CA ALA A 266 -18.35 -18.66 -17.99
C ALA A 266 -18.50 -17.24 -17.49
N GLN A 267 -19.74 -16.83 -17.14
CA GLN A 267 -20.02 -15.51 -16.56
C GLN A 267 -19.35 -15.32 -15.19
N PHE A 268 -19.28 -16.38 -14.37
CA PHE A 268 -18.61 -16.32 -13.08
C PHE A 268 -17.11 -16.03 -13.21
N ILE A 269 -16.43 -16.64 -14.18
CA ILE A 269 -15.01 -16.39 -14.46
C ILE A 269 -14.81 -14.94 -14.94
N GLU A 270 -15.70 -14.45 -15.83
CA GLU A 270 -15.62 -13.06 -16.31
C GLU A 270 -15.86 -12.05 -15.18
N VAL A 271 -16.82 -12.31 -14.29
CA VAL A 271 -17.08 -11.48 -13.11
C VAL A 271 -15.85 -11.45 -12.20
N ARG A 272 -15.20 -12.59 -11.95
CA ARG A 272 -13.96 -12.63 -11.15
C ARG A 272 -12.83 -11.81 -11.78
N LYS A 273 -12.64 -11.90 -13.09
CA LYS A 273 -11.64 -11.10 -13.80
C LYS A 273 -11.95 -9.61 -13.69
N PHE A 274 -13.20 -9.23 -13.91
CA PHE A 274 -13.62 -7.84 -13.78
C PHE A 274 -13.43 -7.30 -12.35
N GLN A 275 -13.66 -8.13 -11.31
CA GLN A 275 -13.43 -7.73 -9.92
C GLN A 275 -11.95 -7.42 -9.63
N ILE A 276 -11.03 -8.16 -10.24
CA ILE A 276 -9.59 -7.86 -10.11
C ILE A 276 -9.31 -6.45 -10.64
N GLU A 277 -9.82 -6.11 -11.82
CA GLU A 277 -9.62 -4.78 -12.42
C GLU A 277 -10.27 -3.67 -11.59
N GLU A 278 -11.48 -3.90 -11.04
CA GLU A 278 -12.18 -2.93 -10.20
C GLU A 278 -11.39 -2.63 -8.91
N VAL A 279 -10.90 -3.65 -8.22
CA VAL A 279 -10.08 -3.47 -7.02
C VAL A 279 -8.77 -2.76 -7.37
N CYS A 280 -8.10 -3.16 -8.47
CA CYS A 280 -6.89 -2.50 -8.95
C CYS A 280 -7.12 -1.01 -9.26
N ARG A 281 -8.26 -0.68 -9.87
CA ARG A 281 -8.66 0.70 -10.19
C ARG A 281 -8.84 1.56 -8.94
N HIS A 282 -9.43 1.00 -7.87
CA HIS A 282 -9.59 1.69 -6.58
C HIS A 282 -8.27 2.03 -5.92
N PHE A 283 -7.29 1.13 -6.00
CA PHE A 283 -5.96 1.35 -5.42
C PHE A 283 -4.97 2.04 -6.38
N GLY A 284 -5.36 2.28 -7.63
CA GLY A 284 -4.51 2.90 -8.64
C GLY A 284 -3.30 2.04 -9.03
N VAL A 285 -3.45 0.71 -8.98
CA VAL A 285 -2.43 -0.27 -9.37
C VAL A 285 -2.80 -0.88 -10.72
N LEU A 286 -1.83 -1.04 -11.61
CA LEU A 286 -2.08 -1.72 -12.88
C LEU A 286 -2.32 -3.22 -12.65
N PRO A 287 -3.33 -3.85 -13.30
CA PRO A 287 -3.65 -5.27 -13.12
C PRO A 287 -2.46 -6.21 -13.35
N ILE A 288 -1.56 -5.88 -14.27
CA ILE A 288 -0.33 -6.64 -14.54
C ILE A 288 0.57 -6.75 -13.30
N MET A 289 0.57 -5.75 -12.42
CA MET A 289 1.39 -5.73 -11.20
C MET A 289 0.91 -6.73 -10.15
N VAL A 290 -0.34 -7.15 -10.23
CA VAL A 290 -0.94 -8.17 -9.34
C VAL A 290 -1.08 -9.53 -10.03
N GLY A 291 -0.45 -9.69 -11.20
CA GLY A 291 -0.45 -10.96 -11.94
C GLY A 291 -1.70 -11.20 -12.78
N ALA A 292 -2.57 -10.19 -12.96
CA ALA A 292 -3.74 -10.31 -13.81
C ALA A 292 -3.42 -9.81 -15.23
N THR A 293 -3.23 -10.74 -16.15
CA THR A 293 -3.00 -10.44 -17.57
C THR A 293 -3.88 -11.32 -18.43
N ASP A 294 -4.76 -10.71 -19.21
CA ASP A 294 -5.57 -11.45 -20.21
C ASP A 294 -4.85 -11.62 -21.56
N LYS A 295 -3.73 -10.92 -21.78
CA LYS A 295 -2.96 -10.95 -23.03
C LYS A 295 -1.49 -11.10 -22.71
N VAL A 296 -0.79 -11.84 -23.56
CA VAL A 296 0.67 -11.96 -23.53
C VAL A 296 1.25 -10.56 -23.79
N ALA A 297 1.64 -9.86 -22.73
CA ALA A 297 2.36 -8.61 -22.85
C ALA A 297 3.72 -8.92 -23.50
N THR A 298 4.05 -8.25 -24.61
CA THR A 298 5.39 -8.30 -25.18
C THR A 298 6.37 -7.63 -24.19
N TYR A 299 7.63 -8.08 -24.16
CA TYR A 299 8.65 -7.51 -23.26
C TYR A 299 8.77 -5.99 -23.37
N ALA A 300 8.61 -5.43 -24.57
CA ALA A 300 8.64 -3.98 -24.79
C ALA A 300 7.44 -3.27 -24.14
N SER A 301 6.24 -3.84 -24.21
CA SER A 301 5.06 -3.27 -23.56
C SER A 301 5.09 -3.43 -22.03
N ALA A 302 5.71 -4.49 -21.51
CA ALA A 302 5.89 -4.67 -20.08
C ALA A 302 6.77 -3.57 -19.47
N GLY A 303 7.91 -3.22 -20.08
CA GLY A 303 8.77 -2.13 -19.64
C GLY A 303 8.05 -0.77 -19.58
N GLN A 304 7.21 -0.47 -20.59
CA GLN A 304 6.40 0.75 -20.60
C GLN A 304 5.32 0.74 -19.51
N MET A 305 4.71 -0.41 -19.20
CA MET A 305 3.74 -0.55 -18.11
C MET A 305 4.40 -0.36 -16.74
N PHE A 306 5.62 -0.89 -16.53
CA PHE A 306 6.38 -0.65 -15.30
C PHE A 306 6.73 0.83 -15.13
N LEU A 307 7.15 1.50 -16.22
CA LEU A 307 7.39 2.94 -16.20
C LEU A 307 6.12 3.74 -15.89
N ALA A 308 4.99 3.37 -16.50
CA ALA A 308 3.70 3.99 -16.22
C ALA A 308 3.30 3.78 -14.75
N HIS A 309 3.50 2.59 -14.18
CA HIS A 309 3.28 2.33 -12.76
C HIS A 309 4.15 3.22 -11.86
N LEU A 310 5.44 3.34 -12.18
CA LEU A 310 6.34 4.21 -11.42
C LEU A 310 5.89 5.67 -11.46
N VAL A 311 5.58 6.20 -12.65
CA VAL A 311 5.21 7.62 -12.82
C VAL A 311 3.84 7.93 -12.24
N HIS A 312 2.83 7.08 -12.47
CA HIS A 312 1.44 7.38 -12.11
C HIS A 312 1.03 6.85 -10.73
N THR A 313 1.64 5.76 -10.26
CA THR A 313 1.31 5.17 -8.95
C THR A 313 2.34 5.56 -7.89
N MET A 314 3.62 5.33 -8.14
CA MET A 314 4.65 5.44 -7.10
C MET A 314 5.15 6.87 -6.88
N ALA A 315 5.42 7.64 -7.92
CA ALA A 315 5.94 9.00 -7.80
C ALA A 315 5.06 9.95 -6.97
N PRO A 316 3.71 9.90 -7.06
CA PRO A 316 2.83 10.65 -6.16
C PRO A 316 2.99 10.26 -4.68
N TRP A 317 3.24 8.98 -4.37
CA TRP A 317 3.50 8.52 -3.01
C TRP A 317 4.84 9.04 -2.49
N TYR A 318 5.91 8.96 -3.29
CA TYR A 318 7.22 9.51 -2.91
C TYR A 318 7.14 11.00 -2.61
N SER A 319 6.58 11.79 -3.52
CA SER A 319 6.42 13.24 -3.34
C SER A 319 5.62 13.59 -2.09
N ARG A 320 4.54 12.86 -1.80
CA ARG A 320 3.70 13.05 -0.62
C ARG A 320 4.46 12.77 0.67
N LEU A 321 5.20 11.67 0.72
CA LEU A 321 5.98 11.28 1.88
C LEU A 321 7.16 12.23 2.11
N GLU A 322 7.92 12.58 1.07
CA GLU A 322 9.02 13.53 1.12
C GLU A 322 8.57 14.88 1.69
N GLN A 323 7.50 15.45 1.16
CA GLN A 323 6.97 16.72 1.64
C GLN A 323 6.47 16.63 3.08
N SER A 324 5.88 15.51 3.48
CA SER A 324 5.43 15.29 4.84
C SER A 324 6.61 15.17 5.82
N PHE A 325 7.65 14.43 5.45
CA PHE A 325 8.88 14.31 6.24
C PHE A 325 9.58 15.66 6.38
N ASN A 326 9.76 16.38 5.28
CA ASN A 326 10.38 17.71 5.29
C ASN A 326 9.63 18.71 6.17
N LYS A 327 8.29 18.62 6.20
CA LYS A 327 7.45 19.51 7.02
C LYS A 327 7.48 19.17 8.50
N HIS A 328 7.45 17.89 8.86
CA HIS A 328 7.19 17.44 10.22
C HIS A 328 8.44 16.98 10.97
N LEU A 329 9.46 16.48 10.28
CA LEU A 329 10.64 15.89 10.91
C LEU A 329 11.84 16.84 10.92
N LEU A 330 12.01 17.67 9.88
CA LEU A 330 13.10 18.66 9.83
C LEU A 330 12.79 19.86 10.70
N THR A 331 13.79 20.36 11.41
CA THR A 331 13.70 21.59 12.18
C THR A 331 13.54 22.82 11.28
N LYS A 332 13.22 23.97 11.84
CA LYS A 332 13.19 25.22 11.06
C LYS A 332 14.57 25.59 10.52
N THR A 333 15.61 25.30 11.30
CA THR A 333 17.01 25.54 10.93
C THR A 333 17.43 24.67 9.76
N ASP A 334 17.12 23.36 9.80
CA ASP A 334 17.44 22.45 8.72
C ASP A 334 16.80 22.87 7.40
N ARG A 335 15.51 23.24 7.46
CA ARG A 335 14.80 23.74 6.27
C ARG A 335 15.35 25.05 5.74
N ALA A 336 15.79 25.95 6.63
CA ALA A 336 16.46 27.20 6.23
C ALA A 336 17.82 26.94 5.61
N ALA A 337 18.54 25.90 6.04
CA ALA A 337 19.79 25.42 5.44
C ALA A 337 19.58 24.67 4.13
N GLY A 338 18.33 24.44 3.71
CA GLY A 338 18.02 23.73 2.48
C GLY A 338 18.10 22.21 2.58
N ILE A 339 18.16 21.64 3.80
CA ILE A 339 18.17 20.19 4.01
C ILE A 339 16.77 19.62 3.64
N TYR A 340 16.77 18.47 2.95
CA TYR A 340 15.55 17.80 2.52
C TYR A 340 15.68 16.28 2.49
N THR A 341 14.56 15.59 2.52
CA THR A 341 14.49 14.14 2.35
C THR A 341 14.10 13.79 0.93
N LYS A 342 14.66 12.72 0.38
CA LYS A 342 14.36 12.27 -0.98
C LYS A 342 14.45 10.76 -1.12
N PHE A 343 13.51 10.19 -1.86
CA PHE A 343 13.55 8.81 -2.34
C PHE A 343 14.48 8.72 -3.56
N ILE A 344 15.36 7.72 -3.58
CA ILE A 344 16.32 7.50 -4.68
C ILE A 344 15.76 6.44 -5.62
N ASP A 345 14.80 6.83 -6.43
CA ASP A 345 14.06 5.94 -7.34
C ASP A 345 14.85 5.55 -8.61
N GLY A 346 15.92 6.26 -8.93
CA GLY A 346 16.75 5.99 -10.09
C GLY A 346 17.36 4.58 -10.17
N GLY A 347 17.39 3.84 -9.06
CA GLY A 347 17.81 2.43 -9.01
C GLY A 347 16.79 1.46 -9.60
N ILE A 348 15.49 1.75 -9.43
CA ILE A 348 14.39 0.90 -9.92
C ILE A 348 14.27 0.95 -11.44
N LEU A 349 14.45 2.13 -12.03
CA LEU A 349 14.40 2.34 -13.48
C LEU A 349 15.54 1.65 -14.23
N ARG A 350 16.61 1.24 -13.53
CA ARG A 350 17.81 0.64 -14.10
C ARG A 350 17.80 -0.88 -13.96
N GLY A 351 16.70 -1.53 -14.33
CA GLY A 351 16.45 -2.95 -14.09
C GLY A 351 17.45 -3.91 -14.73
N SER A 352 18.10 -3.56 -15.85
CA SER A 352 19.09 -4.42 -16.50
C SER A 352 20.49 -3.82 -16.43
N HIS A 353 21.52 -4.67 -16.36
CA HIS A 353 22.92 -4.26 -16.47
C HIS A 353 23.19 -3.46 -17.76
N LYS A 354 22.48 -3.82 -18.84
CA LYS A 354 22.59 -3.14 -20.12
C LYS A 354 22.08 -1.69 -20.05
N GLU A 355 20.89 -1.47 -19.50
CA GLU A 355 20.31 -0.14 -19.36
C GLU A 355 21.15 0.76 -18.44
N ARG A 356 21.72 0.19 -17.36
CA ARG A 356 22.68 0.91 -16.51
C ARG A 356 23.94 1.31 -17.26
N ALA A 357 24.51 0.41 -18.03
CA ALA A 357 25.71 0.67 -18.83
C ALA A 357 25.45 1.76 -19.88
N GLU A 358 24.31 1.72 -20.57
CA GLU A 358 23.89 2.73 -21.54
C GLU A 358 23.69 4.11 -20.88
N PHE A 359 23.04 4.15 -19.72
CA PHE A 359 22.86 5.37 -18.94
C PHE A 359 24.20 5.98 -18.50
N TYR A 360 25.11 5.19 -17.90
CA TYR A 360 26.41 5.69 -17.49
C TYR A 360 27.27 6.14 -18.66
N THR A 361 27.18 5.44 -19.78
CA THR A 361 27.87 5.84 -21.02
C THR A 361 27.35 7.18 -21.51
N ALA A 362 26.03 7.36 -21.54
CA ALA A 362 25.43 8.65 -21.95
C ALA A 362 25.84 9.79 -21.00
N MET A 363 25.75 9.57 -19.67
CA MET A 363 26.11 10.58 -18.66
C MET A 363 27.60 10.95 -18.69
N SER A 364 28.47 9.95 -18.90
CA SER A 364 29.91 10.20 -19.05
C SER A 364 30.24 10.96 -20.33
N ASN A 365 29.56 10.62 -21.44
CA ASN A 365 29.79 11.25 -22.73
C ASN A 365 29.38 12.74 -22.78
N ILE A 366 28.34 13.12 -22.05
CA ILE A 366 27.90 14.52 -21.94
C ILE A 366 28.65 15.29 -20.84
N GLY A 367 29.60 14.65 -20.14
CA GLY A 367 30.35 15.28 -19.05
C GLY A 367 29.51 15.52 -17.78
N ALA A 368 28.35 14.85 -17.63
CA ALA A 368 27.48 15.01 -16.48
C ALA A 368 27.91 14.15 -15.29
N MET A 369 28.69 13.09 -15.52
CA MET A 369 29.23 12.22 -14.46
C MET A 369 30.68 11.87 -14.74
N SER A 370 31.49 12.01 -13.68
CA SER A 370 32.88 11.53 -13.70
C SER A 370 32.98 10.01 -13.52
N PRO A 371 34.06 9.36 -13.93
CA PRO A 371 34.29 7.94 -13.70
C PRO A 371 34.21 7.55 -12.23
N ASN A 372 34.72 8.35 -11.28
CA ASN A 372 34.65 8.05 -9.87
C ASN A 372 33.23 8.18 -9.28
N GLU A 373 32.42 9.10 -9.80
CA GLU A 373 30.99 9.18 -9.42
C GLU A 373 30.21 7.95 -9.89
N ILE A 374 30.52 7.42 -11.08
CA ILE A 374 29.94 6.16 -11.58
C ILE A 374 30.37 4.99 -10.70
N ARG A 375 31.67 4.92 -10.35
CA ARG A 375 32.22 3.89 -9.47
C ARG A 375 31.60 3.92 -8.09
N ALA A 376 31.42 5.11 -7.52
CA ALA A 376 30.75 5.29 -6.22
C ALA A 376 29.29 4.79 -6.24
N LYS A 377 28.58 4.92 -7.36
CA LYS A 377 27.21 4.40 -7.51
C LYS A 377 27.14 2.87 -7.63
N GLU A 378 28.26 2.24 -8.01
CA GLU A 378 28.42 0.78 -8.14
C GLU A 378 29.29 0.22 -6.98
N GLU A 379 29.49 0.99 -5.90
CA GLU A 379 30.26 0.61 -4.71
C GLU A 379 31.70 0.18 -5.00
N MET A 380 32.31 0.74 -6.05
CA MET A 380 33.68 0.48 -6.46
C MET A 380 34.63 1.55 -5.90
N ASN A 381 35.88 1.15 -5.58
CA ASN A 381 36.89 2.07 -5.10
C ASN A 381 37.23 3.14 -6.17
N PRO A 382 37.42 4.43 -5.79
CA PRO A 382 37.88 5.46 -6.70
C PRO A 382 39.31 5.18 -7.21
N TYR A 383 39.71 5.79 -8.29
CA TYR A 383 41.08 5.77 -8.80
C TYR A 383 41.56 7.20 -9.13
N ASP A 384 42.88 7.39 -9.17
CA ASP A 384 43.51 8.70 -9.45
C ASP A 384 43.19 9.17 -10.86
N GLY A 385 42.76 10.47 -11.02
CA GLY A 385 42.31 11.02 -12.28
C GLY A 385 40.87 10.69 -12.66
N GLY A 386 40.18 9.84 -11.88
CA GLY A 386 38.78 9.46 -12.15
C GLY A 386 37.74 10.53 -11.81
N ASN A 387 38.12 11.67 -11.24
CA ASN A 387 37.21 12.79 -10.94
C ASN A 387 37.10 13.79 -12.10
N GLU A 388 37.89 13.62 -13.17
CA GLU A 388 37.81 14.46 -14.34
C GLU A 388 36.60 14.14 -15.19
N PHE A 389 35.84 15.19 -15.56
CA PHE A 389 34.70 15.03 -16.47
C PHE A 389 35.21 14.90 -17.91
N ARG A 390 34.75 13.88 -18.61
CA ARG A 390 35.09 13.66 -20.01
C ARG A 390 34.18 14.50 -20.90
N VAL A 391 34.74 15.40 -21.68
CA VAL A 391 34.02 16.13 -22.72
C VAL A 391 34.40 15.51 -24.06
N PRO A 392 33.44 15.15 -24.92
CA PRO A 392 33.74 14.61 -26.25
C PRO A 392 34.58 15.65 -27.03
N MET A 393 35.64 15.20 -27.68
CA MET A 393 36.54 16.07 -28.47
C MET A 393 35.83 16.82 -29.61
N ASN A 394 34.61 16.47 -29.94
CA ASN A 394 33.79 17.09 -31.00
C ASN A 394 32.90 18.23 -30.50
N THR A 395 32.90 18.54 -29.22
CA THR A 395 32.12 19.62 -28.61
C THR A 395 33.08 20.65 -28.03
N GLU A 396 33.52 21.60 -28.86
CA GLU A 396 34.16 22.79 -28.33
C GLU A 396 33.11 23.68 -27.67
N PRO A 397 33.41 24.29 -26.51
CA PRO A 397 32.54 25.30 -25.91
C PRO A 397 32.39 26.46 -26.93
N SER A 398 31.15 26.83 -27.25
CA SER A 398 30.89 28.01 -28.07
C SER A 398 31.42 29.25 -27.32
N GLY A 399 32.66 29.69 -27.61
CA GLY A 399 33.27 30.82 -26.95
C GLY A 399 34.80 30.77 -26.74
N SER A 400 35.46 29.65 -27.07
CA SER A 400 36.94 29.68 -27.15
C SER A 400 37.36 30.38 -28.42
N GLU A 401 37.51 31.74 -28.37
CA GLU A 401 38.28 32.44 -29.34
C GLU A 401 39.71 31.91 -29.27
N THR A 402 40.15 31.24 -30.34
CA THR A 402 41.54 30.92 -30.61
C THR A 402 42.32 32.21 -30.77
N THR A 403 43.09 32.59 -29.77
CA THR A 403 44.18 33.56 -29.89
C THR A 403 45.43 32.87 -30.40
#